data_787fda9b812dabbc350fa90b39f68a6a
#
_entry.id   787fda9b812dabbc350fa90b39f68a6a
#
_cell.length_a   1.000
_cell.length_b   1.000
_cell.length_c   1.000
_cell.angle_alpha   90.00
_cell.angle_beta   90.00
_cell.angle_gamma   90.00
#
_symmetry.space_group_name_H-M   'P 1'
#
loop_
_entity.id
_entity.type
_entity.pdbx_description
1 polymer ?
#
loop_
_entity_poly.entity_id
_entity_poly.type
_entity_poly.pdbx_seq_one_letter_code
_entity_poly.pdbx_strand_id
1 'polypeptide(L)'
;LFPRGEDWNGYKENFEVYDPARGCYVQNWTNTQQQQFGNPYWMLNRQTPITDRNRYEFGGSIKWDITPDLNIQGRMRYERGEEHWVHNAYASSVGNLYPMGRMKDNRYFSDQLYGDVLVSYNHTFNDFSLSATAGSSFTKTKTSHVDLWGEGSQFSQPGSGNIFYPN
;
A
#
# COMPACT_ATOMS: atom_id res chain seq x y z
N LEU A 1 7.16 -26.01 8.15
CA LEU A 1 7.77 -26.72 9.27
C LEU A 1 9.22 -27.01 8.93
N PHE A 2 10.13 -26.52 9.75
CA PHE A 2 11.57 -26.64 9.52
C PHE A 2 12.08 -27.88 10.27
N PRO A 3 12.99 -28.67 9.67
CA PRO A 3 13.57 -29.82 10.35
C PRO A 3 14.32 -29.39 11.62
N ARG A 4 14.22 -30.21 12.68
CA ARG A 4 15.05 -29.98 13.87
C ARG A 4 16.48 -30.42 13.55
N GLY A 5 17.46 -29.55 13.89
CA GLY A 5 18.88 -29.82 13.68
C GLY A 5 19.50 -29.13 12.48
N GLU A 6 18.75 -28.28 11.78
CA GLU A 6 19.31 -27.44 10.72
C GLU A 6 20.24 -26.35 11.27
N ASP A 7 21.32 -26.11 10.56
CA ASP A 7 22.28 -25.03 10.89
C ASP A 7 21.75 -23.67 10.41
N TRP A 8 20.99 -23.02 11.27
CA TRP A 8 20.43 -21.69 11.00
C TRP A 8 21.49 -20.61 10.81
N ASN A 9 22.63 -20.74 11.47
CA ASN A 9 23.71 -19.74 11.32
C ASN A 9 24.35 -19.87 9.93
N GLY A 10 24.55 -21.08 9.44
CA GLY A 10 25.02 -21.30 8.08
C GLY A 10 24.10 -20.71 7.02
N TYR A 11 22.77 -20.86 7.18
CA TYR A 11 21.80 -20.23 6.28
C TYR A 11 21.70 -18.71 6.41
N LYS A 12 22.02 -18.15 7.56
CA LYS A 12 22.07 -16.72 7.77
C LYS A 12 23.28 -16.09 7.09
N GLU A 13 24.44 -16.69 7.26
CA GLU A 13 25.70 -16.20 6.71
C GLU A 13 25.79 -16.39 5.20
N ASN A 14 25.22 -17.50 4.71
CA ASN A 14 25.24 -17.89 3.29
C ASN A 14 23.81 -18.09 2.79
N PHE A 15 22.99 -17.05 2.84
CA PHE A 15 21.59 -17.15 2.43
C PHE A 15 21.40 -17.25 0.91
N GLU A 16 22.46 -16.99 0.13
CA GLU A 16 22.46 -17.07 -1.33
C GLU A 16 23.66 -17.82 -1.87
N VAL A 17 23.48 -18.45 -3.03
CA VAL A 17 24.52 -19.19 -3.77
C VAL A 17 24.43 -18.78 -5.23
N TYR A 18 25.60 -18.62 -5.87
CA TYR A 18 25.64 -18.35 -7.30
C TYR A 18 25.31 -19.61 -8.11
N ASP A 19 24.32 -19.52 -8.99
CA ASP A 19 23.94 -20.58 -9.93
C ASP A 19 24.51 -20.26 -11.32
N PRO A 20 25.56 -20.96 -11.76
CA PRO A 20 26.19 -20.70 -13.07
C PRO A 20 25.26 -20.99 -14.25
N ALA A 21 24.29 -21.91 -14.08
CA ALA A 21 23.37 -22.28 -15.14
C ALA A 21 22.34 -21.16 -15.39
N ARG A 22 22.02 -20.38 -14.37
CA ARG A 22 21.12 -19.23 -14.45
C ARG A 22 21.85 -17.90 -14.58
N GLY A 23 23.15 -17.86 -14.29
CA GLY A 23 23.94 -16.64 -14.27
C GLY A 23 23.53 -15.64 -13.17
N CYS A 24 22.93 -16.11 -12.08
CA CYS A 24 22.43 -15.28 -10.99
C CYS A 24 22.57 -15.98 -9.63
N TYR A 25 22.43 -15.19 -8.56
CA TYR A 25 22.33 -15.75 -7.22
C TYR A 25 20.92 -16.29 -6.98
N VAL A 26 20.85 -17.43 -6.31
CA VAL A 26 19.62 -18.10 -5.89
C VAL A 26 19.67 -18.36 -4.40
N GLN A 27 18.51 -18.63 -3.79
CA GLN A 27 18.48 -18.90 -2.36
C GLN A 27 19.25 -20.19 -2.02
N ASN A 28 20.04 -20.15 -0.97
CA ASN A 28 20.63 -21.34 -0.37
C ASN A 28 19.61 -21.97 0.57
N TRP A 29 18.99 -23.07 0.13
CA TRP A 29 17.95 -23.75 0.89
C TRP A 29 17.89 -25.23 0.58
N THR A 30 17.86 -26.08 1.61
CA THR A 30 17.88 -27.55 1.42
C THR A 30 16.57 -28.14 0.96
N ASN A 31 15.45 -27.49 1.26
CA ASN A 31 14.13 -28.02 0.92
C ASN A 31 13.55 -27.34 -0.32
N THR A 32 14.12 -27.67 -1.47
CA THR A 32 13.68 -27.16 -2.78
C THR A 32 12.33 -27.70 -3.23
N GLN A 33 11.80 -28.73 -2.59
CA GLN A 33 10.55 -29.37 -3.01
C GLN A 33 9.29 -28.72 -2.39
N GLN A 34 9.42 -27.97 -1.30
CA GLN A 34 8.28 -27.27 -0.72
C GLN A 34 8.17 -25.87 -1.35
N GLN A 35 7.32 -25.74 -2.33
CA GLN A 35 7.08 -24.53 -3.10
C GLN A 35 6.64 -23.31 -2.26
N GLN A 36 6.29 -23.52 -0.99
CA GLN A 36 5.71 -22.49 -0.14
C GLN A 36 6.71 -21.87 0.86
N PHE A 37 7.85 -22.51 1.11
CA PHE A 37 8.78 -22.08 2.14
C PHE A 37 10.19 -21.90 1.55
N GLY A 38 10.64 -20.68 1.53
CA GLY A 38 12.02 -20.32 1.17
C GLY A 38 12.89 -20.08 2.41
N ASN A 39 14.18 -19.83 2.19
CA ASN A 39 15.10 -19.39 3.23
C ASN A 39 14.61 -18.05 3.81
N PRO A 40 14.33 -17.95 5.12
CA PRO A 40 13.85 -16.71 5.73
C PRO A 40 14.82 -15.53 5.55
N TYR A 41 16.11 -15.78 5.57
CA TYR A 41 17.13 -14.73 5.37
C TYR A 41 17.18 -14.26 3.91
N TRP A 42 16.94 -15.15 2.96
CA TRP A 42 16.71 -14.76 1.57
C TRP A 42 15.50 -13.85 1.44
N MET A 43 14.38 -14.23 2.06
CA MET A 43 13.16 -13.42 2.03
C MET A 43 13.36 -12.02 2.61
N LEU A 44 14.09 -11.90 3.71
CA LEU A 44 14.40 -10.61 4.34
C LEU A 44 15.30 -9.73 3.48
N ASN A 45 16.21 -10.31 2.69
CA ASN A 45 17.19 -9.56 1.93
C ASN A 45 16.84 -9.39 0.45
N ARG A 46 16.02 -10.30 -0.11
CA ARG A 46 15.75 -10.39 -1.56
C ARG A 46 14.26 -10.32 -1.91
N GLN A 47 13.39 -10.20 -0.91
CA GLN A 47 12.00 -9.83 -1.09
C GLN A 47 11.76 -8.53 -0.35
N THR A 48 11.75 -7.43 -1.08
CA THR A 48 11.70 -6.09 -0.49
C THR A 48 10.38 -5.40 -0.84
N PRO A 49 9.33 -5.58 -0.02
CA PRO A 49 8.13 -4.76 -0.14
C PRO A 49 8.44 -3.35 0.39
N ILE A 50 8.19 -2.36 -0.45
CA ILE A 50 8.29 -0.95 -0.08
C ILE A 50 6.91 -0.34 -0.26
N THR A 51 6.45 0.43 0.71
CA THR A 51 5.18 1.14 0.63
C THR A 51 5.40 2.59 1.03
N ASP A 52 5.16 3.48 0.10
CA ASP A 52 5.16 4.91 0.32
C ASP A 52 3.72 5.40 0.32
N ARG A 53 3.35 6.17 1.36
CA ARG A 53 2.02 6.74 1.50
C ARG A 53 2.11 8.23 1.75
N ASN A 54 1.39 8.98 0.92
CA ASN A 54 1.25 10.42 1.07
C ASN A 54 -0.24 10.74 1.24
N ARG A 55 -0.56 11.62 2.17
CA ARG A 55 -1.92 12.08 2.40
C ARG A 55 -1.92 13.58 2.57
N TYR A 56 -2.76 14.22 1.79
CA TYR A 56 -2.95 15.66 1.82
C TYR A 56 -4.41 15.93 2.20
N GLU A 57 -4.61 16.80 3.17
CA GLU A 57 -5.93 17.16 3.63
C GLU A 57 -6.03 18.68 3.73
N PHE A 58 -7.06 19.24 3.10
CA PHE A 58 -7.40 20.65 3.14
C PHE A 58 -8.86 20.79 3.55
N GLY A 59 -9.11 21.63 4.54
CA GLY A 59 -10.47 21.85 4.99
C GLY A 59 -10.67 23.25 5.54
N GLY A 60 -11.90 23.69 5.47
CA GLY A 60 -12.32 24.96 6.02
C GLY A 60 -13.79 24.96 6.41
N SER A 61 -14.13 25.87 7.29
CA SER A 61 -15.51 26.11 7.70
C SER A 61 -15.78 27.59 7.82
N ILE A 62 -17.01 27.97 7.48
CA ILE A 62 -17.53 29.32 7.63
C ILE A 62 -18.81 29.21 8.44
N LYS A 63 -18.91 30.02 9.49
CA LYS A 63 -20.12 30.21 10.25
C LYS A 63 -20.58 31.67 10.07
N TRP A 64 -21.83 31.84 9.73
CA TRP A 64 -22.44 33.14 9.58
C TRP A 64 -23.69 33.23 10.46
N ASP A 65 -23.69 34.17 11.41
CA ASP A 65 -24.80 34.50 12.27
C ASP A 65 -25.65 35.57 11.54
N ILE A 66 -26.75 35.15 10.90
CA ILE A 66 -27.64 36.03 10.13
C ILE A 66 -28.44 36.92 11.07
N THR A 67 -28.93 36.30 12.15
CA THR A 67 -29.59 36.96 13.26
C THR A 67 -29.10 36.37 14.57
N PRO A 68 -29.40 36.98 15.74
CA PRO A 68 -29.08 36.38 17.04
C PRO A 68 -29.60 34.96 17.20
N ASP A 69 -30.69 34.63 16.52
CA ASP A 69 -31.39 33.35 16.65
C ASP A 69 -31.07 32.38 15.50
N LEU A 70 -30.52 32.87 14.35
CA LEU A 70 -30.36 32.10 13.13
C LEU A 70 -28.92 32.13 12.70
N ASN A 71 -28.30 30.97 12.57
CA ASN A 71 -26.96 30.84 11.98
C ASN A 71 -26.90 29.75 10.89
N ILE A 72 -25.98 29.94 9.96
CA ILE A 72 -25.66 29.00 8.92
C ILE A 72 -24.18 28.66 9.04
N GLN A 73 -23.86 27.37 9.00
CA GLN A 73 -22.51 26.86 8.97
C GLN A 73 -22.27 26.04 7.69
N GLY A 74 -21.23 26.36 6.96
CA GLY A 74 -20.73 25.56 5.84
C GLY A 74 -19.37 24.98 6.16
N ARG A 75 -19.13 23.70 5.81
CA ARG A 75 -17.82 23.04 5.93
C ARG A 75 -17.49 22.37 4.63
N MET A 76 -16.21 22.41 4.29
CA MET A 76 -15.69 21.72 3.11
C MET A 76 -14.35 21.10 3.44
N ARG A 77 -14.13 19.86 2.98
CA ARG A 77 -12.89 19.13 3.14
C ARG A 77 -12.56 18.41 1.84
N TYR A 78 -11.32 18.57 1.41
CA TYR A 78 -10.73 17.79 0.34
C TYR A 78 -9.58 16.97 0.89
N GLU A 79 -9.57 15.70 0.56
CA GLU A 79 -8.51 14.76 0.93
C GLU A 79 -8.01 14.05 -0.32
N ARG A 80 -6.68 13.97 -0.45
CA ARG A 80 -6.00 13.21 -1.47
C ARG A 80 -5.03 12.24 -0.82
N GLY A 81 -5.22 10.94 -1.06
CA GLY A 81 -4.33 9.87 -0.67
C GLY A 81 -3.61 9.28 -1.87
N GLU A 82 -2.32 9.04 -1.72
CA GLU A 82 -1.49 8.35 -2.69
C GLU A 82 -0.76 7.20 -1.98
N GLU A 83 -0.86 6.00 -2.51
CA GLU A 83 -0.11 4.84 -2.04
C GLU A 83 0.64 4.24 -3.22
N HIS A 84 1.95 4.08 -3.06
CA HIS A 84 2.83 3.41 -4.00
C HIS A 84 3.44 2.20 -3.32
N TRP A 85 3.09 1.02 -3.79
CA TRP A 85 3.58 -0.25 -3.28
C TRP A 85 4.40 -0.96 -4.34
N VAL A 86 5.66 -1.22 -4.02
CA VAL A 86 6.59 -1.97 -4.86
C VAL A 86 6.99 -3.25 -4.15
N HIS A 87 6.92 -4.35 -4.84
CA HIS A 87 7.39 -5.64 -4.33
C HIS A 87 8.24 -6.32 -5.38
N ASN A 88 9.52 -6.47 -5.07
CA ASN A 88 10.48 -7.19 -5.89
C ASN A 88 10.81 -8.51 -5.20
N ALA A 89 10.58 -9.62 -5.90
CA ALA A 89 10.99 -10.94 -5.52
C ALA A 89 12.05 -11.42 -6.51
N TYR A 90 13.27 -11.59 -6.01
CA TYR A 90 14.39 -12.05 -6.84
C TYR A 90 14.19 -13.50 -7.32
N ALA A 91 14.94 -13.91 -8.35
CA ALA A 91 14.88 -15.28 -8.88
C ALA A 91 15.04 -16.31 -7.75
N SER A 92 14.38 -17.45 -7.88
CA SER A 92 14.26 -18.49 -6.86
C SER A 92 13.50 -18.13 -5.57
N SER A 93 12.97 -16.92 -5.45
CA SER A 93 12.10 -16.60 -4.33
C SER A 93 10.82 -17.46 -4.38
N VAL A 94 10.40 -17.99 -3.21
CA VAL A 94 9.25 -18.91 -3.11
C VAL A 94 9.35 -20.11 -4.05
N GLY A 95 10.48 -20.81 -4.01
CA GLY A 95 10.69 -22.07 -4.74
C GLY A 95 10.46 -21.95 -6.24
N ASN A 96 9.55 -22.76 -6.79
CA ASN A 96 9.29 -22.81 -8.23
C ASN A 96 8.27 -21.78 -8.72
N LEU A 97 7.64 -20.99 -7.82
CA LEU A 97 6.60 -20.04 -8.22
C LEU A 97 7.17 -18.85 -9.00
N TYR A 98 8.37 -18.42 -8.65
CA TYR A 98 9.03 -17.30 -9.32
C TYR A 98 10.48 -17.67 -9.66
N PRO A 99 10.69 -18.62 -10.60
CA PRO A 99 12.03 -19.11 -10.90
C PRO A 99 12.96 -18.02 -11.42
N MET A 100 12.43 -17.02 -12.12
CA MET A 100 13.18 -15.91 -12.72
C MET A 100 12.94 -14.56 -12.02
N GLY A 101 12.27 -14.58 -10.87
CA GLY A 101 11.91 -13.38 -10.16
C GLY A 101 10.57 -12.79 -10.58
N ARG A 102 10.09 -11.84 -9.78
CA ARG A 102 8.83 -11.13 -9.99
C ARG A 102 8.93 -9.70 -9.52
N MET A 103 8.35 -8.78 -10.28
CA MET A 103 8.17 -7.39 -9.89
C MET A 103 6.68 -7.05 -9.85
N LYS A 104 6.27 -6.31 -8.84
CA LYS A 104 4.97 -5.64 -8.78
C LYS A 104 5.18 -4.19 -8.41
N ASP A 105 4.53 -3.30 -9.14
CA ASP A 105 4.45 -1.87 -8.87
C ASP A 105 2.97 -1.48 -8.92
N ASN A 106 2.40 -1.18 -7.76
CA ASN A 106 1.01 -0.84 -7.61
C ASN A 106 0.90 0.61 -7.13
N ARG A 107 0.09 1.41 -7.82
CA ARG A 107 -0.19 2.79 -7.44
C ARG A 107 -1.68 2.97 -7.23
N TYR A 108 -2.03 3.46 -6.08
CA TYR A 108 -3.39 3.70 -5.67
C TYR A 108 -3.56 5.18 -5.34
N PHE A 109 -4.60 5.78 -5.91
CA PHE A 109 -4.97 7.18 -5.69
C PHE A 109 -6.41 7.25 -5.22
N SER A 110 -6.65 8.07 -4.21
CA SER A 110 -7.98 8.33 -3.68
C SER A 110 -8.17 9.80 -3.45
N ASP A 111 -9.13 10.40 -4.14
CA ASP A 111 -9.57 11.78 -3.95
C ASP A 111 -10.95 11.77 -3.29
N GLN A 112 -11.11 12.49 -2.20
CA GLN A 112 -12.38 12.64 -1.51
C GLN A 112 -12.70 14.09 -1.30
N LEU A 113 -13.87 14.51 -1.76
CA LEU A 113 -14.45 15.80 -1.48
C LEU A 113 -15.68 15.62 -0.59
N TYR A 114 -15.66 16.27 0.54
CA TYR A 114 -16.77 16.34 1.48
C TYR A 114 -17.23 17.78 1.64
N GLY A 115 -18.53 17.98 1.72
CA GLY A 115 -19.11 19.26 2.08
C GLY A 115 -20.43 19.09 2.84
N ASP A 116 -20.69 20.01 3.76
CA ASP A 116 -21.96 20.09 4.47
C ASP A 116 -22.39 21.53 4.72
N VAL A 117 -23.68 21.70 4.88
CA VAL A 117 -24.32 22.96 5.31
C VAL A 117 -25.30 22.64 6.44
N LEU A 118 -25.21 23.40 7.51
CA LEU A 118 -26.08 23.33 8.67
C LEU A 118 -26.75 24.69 8.89
N VAL A 119 -28.03 24.67 9.09
CA VAL A 119 -28.84 25.84 9.48
C VAL A 119 -29.41 25.59 10.88
N SER A 120 -29.10 26.46 11.82
CA SER A 120 -29.56 26.34 13.20
C SER A 120 -30.35 27.56 13.60
N TYR A 121 -31.55 27.33 14.16
CA TYR A 121 -32.42 28.34 14.71
C TYR A 121 -32.63 28.06 16.20
N ASN A 122 -32.40 29.07 17.06
CA ASN A 122 -32.56 28.97 18.49
C ASN A 122 -33.25 30.25 18.97
N HIS A 123 -34.49 30.16 19.46
CA HIS A 123 -35.21 31.28 19.95
C HIS A 123 -35.91 30.96 21.28
N THR A 124 -35.93 31.92 22.20
CA THR A 124 -36.60 31.80 23.50
C THR A 124 -37.80 32.74 23.54
N PHE A 125 -39.00 32.16 23.67
CA PHE A 125 -40.29 32.86 23.83
C PHE A 125 -40.66 32.84 25.30
N ASN A 126 -40.31 33.87 26.05
CA ASN A 126 -40.57 33.93 27.52
C ASN A 126 -40.11 32.67 28.26
N ASP A 127 -41.04 31.77 28.60
CA ASP A 127 -40.75 30.52 29.35
C ASP A 127 -40.47 29.31 28.46
N PHE A 128 -40.40 29.48 27.15
CA PHE A 128 -40.33 28.39 26.20
C PHE A 128 -39.19 28.64 25.21
N SER A 129 -38.32 27.66 25.04
CA SER A 129 -37.19 27.72 24.12
C SER A 129 -37.35 26.72 22.99
N LEU A 130 -37.22 27.18 21.75
CA LEU A 130 -37.22 26.36 20.55
C LEU A 130 -35.84 26.30 19.97
N SER A 131 -35.33 25.08 19.75
CA SER A 131 -34.10 24.81 19.03
C SER A 131 -34.39 23.88 17.86
N ALA A 132 -34.00 24.27 16.66
CA ALA A 132 -34.16 23.49 15.45
C ALA A 132 -32.87 23.55 14.61
N THR A 133 -32.43 22.40 14.11
CA THR A 133 -31.29 22.32 13.19
C THR A 133 -31.64 21.45 11.99
N ALA A 134 -31.32 21.96 10.81
CA ALA A 134 -31.47 21.23 9.56
C ALA A 134 -30.16 21.30 8.80
N GLY A 135 -29.81 20.26 8.05
CA GLY A 135 -28.59 20.24 7.27
C GLY A 135 -28.61 19.24 6.15
N SER A 136 -27.63 19.39 5.28
CA SER A 136 -27.37 18.49 4.18
C SER A 136 -25.87 18.31 4.01
N SER A 137 -25.45 17.13 3.60
CA SER A 137 -24.06 16.83 3.31
C SER A 137 -23.92 16.05 2.00
N PHE A 138 -22.77 16.18 1.38
CA PHE A 138 -22.41 15.35 0.23
C PHE A 138 -20.98 14.84 0.39
N THR A 139 -20.72 13.68 -0.18
CA THR A 139 -19.38 13.10 -0.30
C THR A 139 -19.20 12.62 -1.73
N LYS A 140 -18.08 12.99 -2.34
CA LYS A 140 -17.68 12.48 -3.64
C LYS A 140 -16.30 11.85 -3.50
N THR A 141 -16.22 10.55 -3.80
CA THR A 141 -14.96 9.80 -3.78
C THR A 141 -14.62 9.34 -5.20
N LYS A 142 -13.37 9.54 -5.59
CA LYS A 142 -12.80 9.03 -6.83
C LYS A 142 -11.58 8.22 -6.49
N THR A 143 -11.57 6.97 -6.91
CA THR A 143 -10.45 6.05 -6.72
C THR A 143 -9.92 5.62 -8.07
N SER A 144 -8.61 5.56 -8.20
CA SER A 144 -7.95 4.95 -9.35
C SER A 144 -6.74 4.15 -8.88
N HIS A 145 -6.45 3.06 -9.58
CA HIS A 145 -5.28 2.25 -9.32
C HIS A 145 -4.62 1.84 -10.63
N VAL A 146 -3.33 1.63 -10.58
CA VAL A 146 -2.52 1.11 -11.66
C VAL A 146 -1.70 -0.04 -11.09
N ASP A 147 -1.87 -1.22 -11.65
CA ASP A 147 -1.13 -2.41 -11.30
C ASP A 147 -0.21 -2.78 -12.45
N LEU A 148 1.09 -2.74 -12.20
CA LEU A 148 2.12 -3.24 -13.10
C LEU A 148 2.75 -4.46 -12.46
N TRP A 149 2.79 -5.55 -13.18
CA TRP A 149 3.46 -6.75 -12.71
C TRP A 149 4.16 -7.47 -13.87
N GLY A 150 5.23 -8.16 -13.53
CA GLY A 150 5.97 -8.93 -14.48
C GLY A 150 6.78 -10.03 -13.80
N GLU A 151 6.99 -11.10 -14.52
CA GLU A 151 7.85 -12.21 -14.15
C GLU A 151 9.10 -12.21 -15.01
N GLY A 152 10.24 -12.66 -14.46
CA GLY A 152 11.53 -12.58 -15.14
C GLY A 152 11.56 -13.31 -16.49
N SER A 153 10.78 -14.37 -16.67
CA SER A 153 10.64 -15.05 -17.95
C SER A 153 10.05 -14.20 -19.08
N GLN A 154 9.33 -13.12 -18.72
CA GLN A 154 8.74 -12.20 -19.69
C GLN A 154 9.66 -11.03 -20.05
N PHE A 155 10.62 -10.72 -19.18
CA PHE A 155 11.50 -9.56 -19.30
C PHE A 155 12.96 -9.93 -19.52
N SER A 156 13.34 -11.19 -19.31
CA SER A 156 14.72 -11.62 -19.51
C SER A 156 14.97 -11.98 -20.97
N GLN A 157 15.96 -11.35 -21.57
CA GLN A 157 16.56 -11.90 -22.77
C GLN A 157 17.23 -13.26 -22.46
N PRO A 158 17.30 -14.20 -23.40
CA PRO A 158 18.04 -15.43 -23.22
C PRO A 158 19.46 -15.13 -22.75
N GLY A 159 19.85 -15.65 -21.58
CA GLY A 159 21.16 -15.40 -20.98
C GLY A 159 21.22 -14.22 -20.01
N SER A 160 20.20 -13.40 -19.88
CA SER A 160 20.14 -12.43 -18.80
C SER A 160 19.72 -13.13 -17.51
N GLY A 161 20.50 -12.99 -16.49
CA GLY A 161 20.21 -13.50 -15.17
C GLY A 161 18.94 -12.86 -14.57
N ASN A 162 18.91 -12.81 -13.29
CA ASN A 162 17.82 -12.15 -12.57
C ASN A 162 17.77 -10.65 -12.92
N ILE A 163 16.61 -10.17 -13.39
CA ILE A 163 16.40 -8.75 -13.72
C ILE A 163 16.64 -7.80 -12.55
N PHE A 164 16.65 -8.32 -11.33
CA PHE A 164 16.86 -7.54 -10.10
C PHE A 164 18.31 -7.59 -9.58
N TYR A 165 19.19 -8.32 -10.23
CA TYR A 165 20.63 -8.23 -9.94
C TYR A 165 21.26 -7.23 -10.90
N PRO A 166 21.77 -6.09 -10.39
CA PRO A 166 22.67 -5.26 -11.18
C PRO A 166 23.91 -6.09 -11.49
N ASN A 167 24.31 -6.07 -12.75
CA ASN A 167 25.57 -6.68 -13.19
C ASN A 167 26.75 -6.05 -12.47
#